data_c9022ef5f9b1edb719c34473deb36573
#
_entry.id   c9022ef5f9b1edb719c34473deb36573
#
_cell.length_a   1.000
_cell.length_b   1.000
_cell.length_c   1.000
_cell.angle_alpha   90.00
_cell.angle_beta   90.00
_cell.angle_gamma   90.00
#
_symmetry.space_group_name_H-M   'P 1'
#
loop_
_entity.id
_entity.type
_entity.pdbx_description
1 polymer ?
#
loop_
_entity_poly.entity_id
_entity_poly.type
_entity_poly.pdbx_seq_one_letter_code
_entity_poly.pdbx_strand_id
1 'polypeptide(L)'
;MSTDRSLDPHTGSLGTSLKPRHVTMISIAGVIGAGLFVGSATAINLAGPAVLLSYLFAGVLVVLVMRMLGEMATANPDTGSFSTYAHRALGHWAGFSVGWLYWWFWVLVIPVEATAGALILNSWLGGEQWIWALAITLALTVTNLLSVGNYGEFEFWFALIKVVAIVAFIALGVLAILGLLPGSSVSGVSNLWDNGGFMPFGFGAVIAAMLTTMFSFMGTEIVTIAAAESPDPKKGITRAVNSVIWRIMIFYLGSIFVIVALVPSQELDARTGSYQFVLSAMNIPHADRIMDVVILTAVASCLNSALYTASRMLFSLSERGDAPAAVRRVSGRGVPYVSVLASTALGFVAVVGNYVLPEKLFGYLLATTGAVALFVYLTIAASQLVLRRTLDSEGRRPPVRMWLYPWLTYLAMGFIVAVLVMMAIPPDQRTAILFSGILAAATVAAGVLRQRHGTSSAAVDNSGETTAAR
;
A
#
# COMPACT_ATOMS: atom_id res chain seq x y z
N MET A 1 48.21 -10.46 -13.99
CA MET A 1 47.78 -11.34 -12.90
C MET A 1 46.35 -10.95 -12.54
N SER A 2 45.41 -11.66 -13.14
CA SER A 2 43.99 -11.45 -12.98
C SER A 2 43.57 -12.07 -11.65
N THR A 3 43.16 -11.25 -10.67
CA THR A 3 42.58 -11.74 -9.43
C THR A 3 41.13 -12.08 -9.70
N ASP A 4 40.90 -13.35 -9.89
CA ASP A 4 39.58 -14.00 -9.89
C ASP A 4 38.90 -13.73 -8.54
N ARG A 5 37.97 -12.78 -8.50
CA ARG A 5 37.07 -12.63 -7.36
C ARG A 5 36.06 -13.78 -7.45
N SER A 6 36.36 -14.86 -6.73
CA SER A 6 35.42 -15.93 -6.44
C SER A 6 34.13 -15.31 -5.91
N LEU A 7 33.07 -15.33 -6.73
CA LEU A 7 31.71 -14.97 -6.35
C LEU A 7 31.30 -15.86 -5.17
N ASP A 8 31.00 -15.24 -4.05
CA ASP A 8 30.50 -15.88 -2.86
C ASP A 8 29.22 -16.66 -3.25
N PRO A 9 29.15 -18.00 -3.08
CA PRO A 9 28.05 -18.81 -3.59
C PRO A 9 26.69 -18.51 -2.93
N HIS A 10 26.61 -17.55 -2.02
CA HIS A 10 25.39 -17.13 -1.30
C HIS A 10 24.76 -15.83 -1.82
N THR A 11 25.27 -15.19 -2.88
CA THR A 11 24.64 -14.05 -3.56
C THR A 11 23.86 -14.53 -4.79
N GLY A 12 22.79 -15.32 -4.55
CA GLY A 12 21.90 -15.78 -5.62
C GLY A 12 21.06 -14.62 -6.16
N SER A 13 20.87 -14.60 -7.49
CA SER A 13 19.89 -13.69 -8.13
C SER A 13 18.47 -14.08 -7.72
N LEU A 14 17.60 -13.08 -7.47
CA LEU A 14 16.18 -13.30 -7.24
C LEU A 14 15.53 -13.93 -8.49
N GLY A 15 14.65 -14.93 -8.31
CA GLY A 15 13.99 -15.61 -9.43
C GLY A 15 12.97 -14.72 -10.13
N THR A 16 13.10 -14.56 -11.45
CA THR A 16 12.16 -13.83 -12.30
C THR A 16 11.28 -14.80 -13.07
N SER A 17 9.97 -14.90 -12.72
CA SER A 17 9.05 -15.80 -13.45
C SER A 17 7.58 -15.34 -13.49
N LEU A 18 7.30 -14.03 -13.36
CA LEU A 18 5.94 -13.53 -13.46
C LEU A 18 5.45 -13.51 -14.92
N LYS A 19 4.36 -14.23 -15.21
CA LYS A 19 3.69 -14.19 -16.52
C LYS A 19 2.89 -12.88 -16.67
N PRO A 20 2.63 -12.38 -17.90
CA PRO A 20 1.83 -11.17 -18.12
C PRO A 20 0.46 -11.17 -17.42
N ARG A 21 -0.20 -12.35 -17.35
CA ARG A 21 -1.48 -12.50 -16.61
C ARG A 21 -1.34 -12.24 -15.11
N HIS A 22 -0.21 -12.65 -14.50
CA HIS A 22 0.06 -12.42 -13.08
C HIS A 22 0.23 -10.92 -12.81
N VAL A 23 1.03 -10.23 -13.62
CA VAL A 23 1.21 -8.77 -13.52
C VAL A 23 -0.13 -8.04 -13.66
N THR A 24 -0.98 -8.46 -14.60
CA THR A 24 -2.30 -7.85 -14.78
C THR A 24 -3.18 -8.04 -13.56
N MET A 25 -3.27 -9.24 -12.99
CA MET A 25 -4.11 -9.52 -11.82
C MET A 25 -3.56 -8.86 -10.55
N ILE A 26 -2.26 -8.89 -10.33
CA ILE A 26 -1.61 -8.14 -9.24
C ILE A 26 -1.95 -6.65 -9.37
N SER A 27 -1.93 -6.10 -10.59
CA SER A 27 -2.26 -4.70 -10.83
C SER A 27 -3.73 -4.35 -10.57
N ILE A 28 -4.65 -5.29 -10.74
CA ILE A 28 -6.08 -5.06 -10.55
C ILE A 28 -6.48 -5.22 -9.09
N ALA A 29 -6.00 -6.25 -8.43
CA ALA A 29 -6.51 -6.67 -7.13
C ALA A 29 -5.43 -6.92 -6.05
N GLY A 30 -4.13 -6.83 -6.37
CA GLY A 30 -3.06 -7.04 -5.39
C GLY A 30 -3.09 -6.07 -4.20
N VAL A 31 -3.78 -4.95 -4.37
CA VAL A 31 -3.94 -3.88 -3.38
C VAL A 31 -5.21 -4.04 -2.54
N ILE A 32 -6.19 -4.83 -3.00
CA ILE A 32 -7.46 -4.99 -2.31
C ILE A 32 -7.28 -5.96 -1.14
N GLY A 33 -7.31 -5.44 0.07
CA GLY A 33 -7.14 -6.15 1.34
C GLY A 33 -8.08 -5.62 2.41
N ALA A 34 -7.66 -5.72 3.67
CA ALA A 34 -8.41 -5.25 4.83
C ALA A 34 -8.79 -3.76 4.75
N GLY A 35 -8.00 -2.93 4.08
CA GLY A 35 -8.27 -1.50 3.94
C GLY A 35 -9.63 -1.21 3.30
N LEU A 36 -9.98 -1.92 2.22
CA LEU A 36 -11.27 -1.73 1.56
C LEU A 36 -12.40 -2.47 2.28
N PHE A 37 -12.19 -3.72 2.66
CA PHE A 37 -13.27 -4.56 3.20
C PHE A 37 -13.60 -4.25 4.67
N VAL A 38 -12.59 -4.03 5.51
CA VAL A 38 -12.74 -3.80 6.95
C VAL A 38 -12.56 -2.33 7.30
N GLY A 39 -11.50 -1.70 6.78
CA GLY A 39 -11.18 -0.30 7.06
C GLY A 39 -12.23 0.69 6.54
N SER A 40 -13.02 0.31 5.53
CA SER A 40 -14.11 1.15 5.03
C SER A 40 -15.17 1.45 6.10
N ALA A 41 -15.51 0.51 6.98
CA ALA A 41 -16.43 0.76 8.08
C ALA A 41 -15.91 1.86 9.01
N THR A 42 -14.63 1.83 9.36
CA THR A 42 -13.98 2.89 10.15
C THR A 42 -14.06 4.25 9.45
N ALA A 43 -13.77 4.30 8.15
CA ALA A 43 -13.84 5.55 7.38
C ALA A 43 -15.27 6.08 7.27
N ILE A 44 -16.26 5.20 7.07
CA ILE A 44 -17.69 5.56 6.99
C ILE A 44 -18.17 6.10 8.34
N ASN A 45 -17.79 5.45 9.44
CA ASN A 45 -18.15 5.92 10.79
C ASN A 45 -17.58 7.31 11.09
N LEU A 46 -16.40 7.65 10.57
CA LEU A 46 -15.79 8.98 10.74
C LEU A 46 -16.52 10.06 9.95
N ALA A 47 -16.86 9.81 8.69
CA ALA A 47 -17.31 10.85 7.74
C ALA A 47 -18.79 10.72 7.34
N GLY A 48 -19.47 9.65 7.71
CA GLY A 48 -20.81 9.35 7.21
C GLY A 48 -20.83 9.15 5.68
N PRO A 49 -21.92 9.50 5.00
CA PRO A 49 -22.00 9.41 3.54
C PRO A 49 -20.93 10.22 2.81
N ALA A 50 -20.42 11.30 3.42
CA ALA A 50 -19.36 12.13 2.87
C ALA A 50 -18.01 11.41 2.76
N VAL A 51 -17.86 10.19 3.28
CA VAL A 51 -16.73 9.30 3.02
C VAL A 51 -16.47 9.11 1.52
N LEU A 52 -17.51 9.21 0.69
CA LEU A 52 -17.36 9.22 -0.77
C LEU A 52 -16.41 10.31 -1.26
N LEU A 53 -16.42 11.49 -0.63
CA LEU A 53 -15.46 12.56 -0.93
C LEU A 53 -14.05 12.17 -0.47
N SER A 54 -13.91 11.49 0.68
CA SER A 54 -12.60 11.01 1.14
C SER A 54 -12.00 10.00 0.14
N TYR A 55 -12.78 9.04 -0.33
CA TYR A 55 -12.34 8.10 -1.36
C TYR A 55 -12.08 8.79 -2.71
N LEU A 56 -12.89 9.78 -3.09
CA LEU A 56 -12.68 10.55 -4.32
C LEU A 56 -11.37 11.34 -4.26
N PHE A 57 -11.14 12.10 -3.20
CA PHE A 57 -9.92 12.91 -3.05
C PHE A 57 -8.67 12.04 -2.93
N ALA A 58 -8.72 10.98 -2.13
CA ALA A 58 -7.64 9.99 -2.05
C ALA A 58 -7.39 9.32 -3.40
N GLY A 59 -8.45 8.92 -4.10
CA GLY A 59 -8.37 8.30 -5.42
C GLY A 59 -7.77 9.23 -6.48
N VAL A 60 -8.19 10.50 -6.51
CA VAL A 60 -7.59 11.51 -7.41
C VAL A 60 -6.11 11.70 -7.10
N LEU A 61 -5.75 11.82 -5.82
CA LEU A 61 -4.34 11.93 -5.41
C LEU A 61 -3.52 10.73 -5.90
N VAL A 62 -4.03 9.51 -5.69
CA VAL A 62 -3.38 8.27 -6.14
C VAL A 62 -3.21 8.25 -7.67
N VAL A 63 -4.22 8.65 -8.43
CA VAL A 63 -4.11 8.75 -9.90
C VAL A 63 -3.01 9.73 -10.30
N LEU A 64 -2.93 10.90 -9.67
CA LEU A 64 -1.89 11.89 -9.95
C LEU A 64 -0.50 11.34 -9.60
N VAL A 65 -0.33 10.73 -8.44
CA VAL A 65 0.94 10.10 -8.02
C VAL A 65 1.34 8.97 -8.96
N MET A 66 0.40 8.12 -9.36
CA MET A 66 0.66 7.03 -10.32
C MET A 66 1.04 7.57 -11.70
N ARG A 67 0.52 8.70 -12.13
CA ARG A 67 0.97 9.34 -13.38
C ARG A 67 2.37 9.91 -13.26
N MET A 68 2.72 10.54 -12.13
CA MET A 68 4.08 11.03 -11.85
C MET A 68 5.08 9.88 -11.83
N LEU A 69 4.75 8.79 -11.13
CA LEU A 69 5.57 7.60 -11.07
C LEU A 69 5.67 6.92 -12.44
N GLY A 70 4.55 6.80 -13.16
CA GLY A 70 4.51 6.23 -14.52
C GLY A 70 5.34 7.03 -15.53
N GLU A 71 5.40 8.35 -15.40
CA GLU A 71 6.26 9.21 -16.22
C GLU A 71 7.73 8.87 -16.01
N MET A 72 8.19 8.81 -14.77
CA MET A 72 9.56 8.44 -14.42
C MET A 72 9.89 7.01 -14.85
N ALA A 73 8.97 6.08 -14.59
CA ALA A 73 9.16 4.66 -14.87
C ALA A 73 9.14 4.34 -16.37
N THR A 74 8.34 5.04 -17.20
CA THR A 74 8.36 4.86 -18.64
C THR A 74 9.55 5.54 -19.32
N ALA A 75 10.10 6.60 -18.69
CA ALA A 75 11.33 7.24 -19.16
C ALA A 75 12.56 6.35 -18.93
N ASN A 76 12.67 5.76 -17.73
CA ASN A 76 13.77 4.92 -17.31
C ASN A 76 13.23 3.76 -16.44
N PRO A 77 12.77 2.65 -17.03
CA PRO A 77 12.30 1.50 -16.27
C PRO A 77 13.38 0.99 -15.30
N ASP A 78 13.02 0.81 -14.02
CA ASP A 78 13.94 0.40 -12.96
C ASP A 78 13.17 -0.37 -11.89
N THR A 79 13.68 -1.51 -11.46
CA THR A 79 13.05 -2.36 -10.43
C THR A 79 13.13 -1.75 -9.03
N GLY A 80 14.10 -0.89 -8.77
CA GLY A 80 14.18 -0.06 -7.57
C GLY A 80 13.13 1.06 -7.52
N SER A 81 12.44 1.30 -8.65
CA SER A 81 11.29 2.20 -8.79
C SER A 81 11.54 3.58 -8.16
N PHE A 82 10.59 4.06 -7.37
CA PHE A 82 10.63 5.42 -6.82
C PHE A 82 11.82 5.68 -5.89
N SER A 83 12.41 4.68 -5.24
CA SER A 83 13.63 4.91 -4.45
C SER A 83 14.84 5.23 -5.34
N THR A 84 14.94 4.57 -6.50
CA THR A 84 15.96 4.89 -7.50
C THR A 84 15.69 6.27 -8.14
N TYR A 85 14.42 6.60 -8.44
CA TYR A 85 14.08 7.91 -8.98
C TYR A 85 14.33 9.03 -7.99
N ALA A 86 14.03 8.83 -6.70
CA ALA A 86 14.34 9.78 -5.63
C ALA A 86 15.85 9.98 -5.48
N HIS A 87 16.63 8.90 -5.56
CA HIS A 87 18.10 8.98 -5.55
C HIS A 87 18.64 9.82 -6.72
N ARG A 88 18.15 9.58 -7.93
CA ARG A 88 18.57 10.32 -9.14
C ARG A 88 18.13 11.80 -9.11
N ALA A 89 16.93 12.08 -8.56
CA ALA A 89 16.36 13.41 -8.54
C ALA A 89 16.89 14.31 -7.42
N LEU A 90 16.96 13.77 -6.20
CA LEU A 90 17.15 14.52 -4.96
C LEU A 90 18.44 14.12 -4.22
N GLY A 91 19.12 13.07 -4.70
CA GLY A 91 20.36 12.56 -4.10
C GLY A 91 20.16 11.33 -3.22
N HIS A 92 21.28 10.77 -2.76
CA HIS A 92 21.32 9.52 -2.01
C HIS A 92 20.41 9.51 -0.77
N TRP A 93 20.37 10.63 -0.02
CA TRP A 93 19.53 10.76 1.18
C TRP A 93 18.05 10.51 0.90
N ALA A 94 17.54 10.99 -0.23
CA ALA A 94 16.13 10.84 -0.57
C ALA A 94 15.81 9.40 -0.99
N GLY A 95 16.69 8.77 -1.79
CA GLY A 95 16.56 7.36 -2.16
C GLY A 95 16.60 6.43 -0.94
N PHE A 96 17.52 6.70 -0.01
CA PHE A 96 17.63 6.03 1.28
C PHE A 96 16.33 6.19 2.08
N SER A 97 15.90 7.44 2.30
CA SER A 97 14.75 7.74 3.15
C SER A 97 13.47 7.10 2.64
N VAL A 98 13.15 7.27 1.34
CA VAL A 98 11.93 6.70 0.78
C VAL A 98 11.96 5.18 0.71
N GLY A 99 13.14 4.59 0.50
CA GLY A 99 13.29 3.13 0.53
C GLY A 99 12.97 2.55 1.91
N TRP A 100 13.50 3.15 2.98
CA TRP A 100 13.18 2.75 4.35
C TRP A 100 11.74 3.05 4.74
N LEU A 101 11.16 4.21 4.36
CA LEU A 101 9.75 4.53 4.61
C LEU A 101 8.82 3.52 3.93
N TYR A 102 9.13 3.10 2.70
CA TYR A 102 8.34 2.11 1.99
C TYR A 102 8.48 0.71 2.57
N TRP A 103 9.67 0.34 3.05
CA TRP A 103 9.84 -0.89 3.82
C TRP A 103 9.00 -0.86 5.10
N TRP A 104 9.03 0.22 5.86
CA TRP A 104 8.20 0.41 7.05
C TRP A 104 6.71 0.35 6.72
N PHE A 105 6.29 0.96 5.62
CA PHE A 105 4.91 0.86 5.16
C PHE A 105 4.47 -0.62 5.04
N TRP A 106 5.22 -1.43 4.30
CA TRP A 106 4.88 -2.84 4.11
C TRP A 106 4.99 -3.68 5.37
N VAL A 107 5.93 -3.37 6.25
CA VAL A 107 6.06 -4.01 7.57
C VAL A 107 4.86 -3.69 8.45
N LEU A 108 4.28 -2.48 8.36
CA LEU A 108 3.04 -2.11 9.07
C LEU A 108 1.79 -2.76 8.46
N VAL A 109 1.77 -3.03 7.16
CA VAL A 109 0.65 -3.76 6.51
C VAL A 109 0.50 -5.17 7.06
N ILE A 110 1.59 -5.85 7.42
CA ILE A 110 1.56 -7.21 7.97
C ILE A 110 0.61 -7.32 9.17
N PRO A 111 0.79 -6.53 10.26
CA PRO A 111 -0.11 -6.58 11.40
C PRO A 111 -1.53 -6.07 11.10
N VAL A 112 -1.71 -5.13 10.17
CA VAL A 112 -3.05 -4.67 9.76
C VAL A 112 -3.84 -5.84 9.21
N GLU A 113 -3.29 -6.54 8.23
CA GLU A 113 -3.95 -7.67 7.58
C GLU A 113 -4.12 -8.84 8.56
N ALA A 114 -3.10 -9.16 9.38
CA ALA A 114 -3.20 -10.22 10.37
C ALA A 114 -4.30 -9.94 11.41
N THR A 115 -4.44 -8.68 11.86
CA THR A 115 -5.49 -8.27 12.82
C THR A 115 -6.87 -8.38 12.18
N ALA A 116 -7.03 -7.94 10.94
CA ALA A 116 -8.30 -8.06 10.21
C ALA A 116 -8.72 -9.52 10.01
N GLY A 117 -7.79 -10.39 9.62
CA GLY A 117 -8.07 -11.82 9.52
C GLY A 117 -8.40 -12.47 10.87
N ALA A 118 -7.72 -12.02 11.94
CA ALA A 118 -7.97 -12.52 13.28
C ALA A 118 -9.37 -12.16 13.80
N LEU A 119 -9.90 -10.98 13.48
CA LEU A 119 -11.27 -10.59 13.80
C LEU A 119 -12.29 -11.56 13.20
N ILE A 120 -12.12 -11.93 11.92
CA ILE A 120 -13.02 -12.87 11.25
C ILE A 120 -12.91 -14.27 11.85
N LEU A 121 -11.69 -14.80 12.04
CA LEU A 121 -11.51 -16.12 12.62
C LEU A 121 -12.04 -16.19 14.06
N ASN A 122 -11.87 -15.13 14.83
CA ASN A 122 -12.43 -15.03 16.18
C ASN A 122 -13.96 -15.08 16.16
N SER A 123 -14.63 -14.40 15.22
CA SER A 123 -16.11 -14.43 15.10
C SER A 123 -16.63 -15.83 14.76
N TRP A 124 -15.87 -16.68 14.07
CA TRP A 124 -16.28 -18.03 13.68
C TRP A 124 -15.95 -19.09 14.72
N LEU A 125 -14.75 -19.02 15.28
CA LEU A 125 -14.15 -20.09 16.07
C LEU A 125 -14.08 -19.73 17.57
N GLY A 126 -14.35 -18.47 17.92
CA GLY A 126 -14.20 -17.96 19.26
C GLY A 126 -12.74 -17.85 19.71
N GLY A 127 -12.52 -17.73 21.01
CA GLY A 127 -11.20 -17.64 21.62
C GLY A 127 -10.68 -16.20 21.68
N GLU A 128 -9.37 -16.08 21.73
CA GLU A 128 -8.69 -14.79 21.85
C GLU A 128 -8.17 -14.30 20.51
N GLN A 129 -8.43 -13.05 20.15
CA GLN A 129 -8.06 -12.48 18.85
C GLN A 129 -6.54 -12.60 18.55
N TRP A 130 -5.70 -12.42 19.57
CA TRP A 130 -4.24 -12.48 19.40
C TRP A 130 -3.75 -13.89 18.96
N ILE A 131 -4.46 -14.96 19.33
CA ILE A 131 -4.11 -16.32 18.93
C ILE A 131 -4.26 -16.47 17.42
N TRP A 132 -5.35 -15.96 16.86
CA TRP A 132 -5.60 -15.98 15.41
C TRP A 132 -4.64 -15.07 14.64
N ALA A 133 -4.31 -13.89 15.19
CA ALA A 133 -3.29 -13.00 14.62
C ALA A 133 -1.91 -13.71 14.58
N LEU A 134 -1.55 -14.40 15.65
CA LEU A 134 -0.32 -15.21 15.70
C LEU A 134 -0.33 -16.34 14.66
N ALA A 135 -1.43 -17.10 14.59
CA ALA A 135 -1.56 -18.21 13.66
C ALA A 135 -1.42 -17.75 12.19
N ILE A 136 -2.11 -16.68 11.80
CA ILE A 136 -2.02 -16.09 10.46
C ILE A 136 -0.59 -15.63 10.18
N THR A 137 0.02 -14.87 11.09
CA THR A 137 1.38 -14.33 10.93
C THR A 137 2.40 -15.46 10.78
N LEU A 138 2.31 -16.50 11.61
CA LEU A 138 3.19 -17.70 11.52
C LEU A 138 3.00 -18.44 10.21
N ALA A 139 1.74 -18.77 9.84
CA ALA A 139 1.45 -19.53 8.63
C ALA A 139 2.00 -18.84 7.38
N LEU A 140 1.77 -17.53 7.24
CA LEU A 140 2.24 -16.78 6.07
C LEU A 140 3.74 -16.47 6.10
N THR A 141 4.35 -16.34 7.29
CA THR A 141 5.82 -16.30 7.40
C THR A 141 6.45 -17.60 6.91
N VAL A 142 5.92 -18.74 7.34
CA VAL A 142 6.43 -20.06 6.92
C VAL A 142 6.27 -20.24 5.41
N THR A 143 5.11 -19.90 4.82
CA THR A 143 4.91 -19.99 3.37
C THR A 143 5.90 -19.14 2.60
N ASN A 144 6.20 -17.91 3.06
CA ASN A 144 7.18 -17.01 2.44
C ASN A 144 8.63 -17.52 2.56
N LEU A 145 8.94 -18.30 3.61
CA LEU A 145 10.25 -18.94 3.76
C LEU A 145 10.43 -20.18 2.87
N LEU A 146 9.34 -20.84 2.50
CA LEU A 146 9.40 -22.14 1.80
C LEU A 146 9.41 -22.01 0.27
N SER A 147 8.73 -21.03 -0.34
CA SER A 147 8.55 -21.00 -1.80
C SER A 147 8.40 -19.60 -2.39
N VAL A 148 9.15 -19.32 -3.47
CA VAL A 148 8.98 -18.15 -4.35
C VAL A 148 8.23 -18.54 -5.64
N GLY A 149 8.31 -19.80 -6.08
CA GLY A 149 7.89 -20.24 -7.42
C GLY A 149 6.39 -20.14 -7.70
N ASN A 150 5.55 -20.27 -6.69
CA ASN A 150 4.09 -20.32 -6.84
C ASN A 150 3.39 -18.99 -6.50
N TYR A 151 4.14 -17.97 -6.07
CA TYR A 151 3.57 -16.69 -5.66
C TYR A 151 2.63 -16.07 -6.72
N GLY A 152 3.08 -16.00 -7.98
CA GLY A 152 2.29 -15.39 -9.06
C GLY A 152 0.99 -16.13 -9.37
N GLU A 153 0.98 -17.46 -9.26
CA GLU A 153 -0.23 -18.27 -9.52
C GLU A 153 -1.24 -18.15 -8.38
N PHE A 154 -0.79 -18.20 -7.11
CA PHE A 154 -1.66 -17.96 -5.96
C PHE A 154 -2.26 -16.56 -5.99
N GLU A 155 -1.45 -15.54 -6.24
CA GLU A 155 -1.91 -14.18 -6.29
C GLU A 155 -2.91 -13.94 -7.43
N PHE A 156 -2.76 -14.64 -8.57
CA PHE A 156 -3.74 -14.58 -9.66
C PHE A 156 -5.12 -15.07 -9.23
N TRP A 157 -5.21 -16.23 -8.57
CA TRP A 157 -6.48 -16.79 -8.15
C TRP A 157 -7.11 -15.99 -7.00
N PHE A 158 -6.33 -15.54 -6.04
CA PHE A 158 -6.81 -14.68 -4.97
C PHE A 158 -7.31 -13.33 -5.51
N ALA A 159 -6.60 -12.74 -6.46
CA ALA A 159 -7.04 -11.53 -7.13
C ALA A 159 -8.37 -11.72 -7.89
N LEU A 160 -8.52 -12.85 -8.58
CA LEU A 160 -9.76 -13.17 -9.29
C LEU A 160 -10.96 -13.27 -8.33
N ILE A 161 -10.79 -13.97 -7.20
CA ILE A 161 -11.84 -14.09 -6.17
C ILE A 161 -12.27 -12.70 -5.69
N LYS A 162 -11.33 -11.83 -5.35
CA LYS A 162 -11.60 -10.45 -4.90
C LYS A 162 -12.40 -9.65 -5.94
N VAL A 163 -11.97 -9.69 -7.21
CA VAL A 163 -12.63 -8.96 -8.30
C VAL A 163 -14.07 -9.46 -8.50
N VAL A 164 -14.25 -10.77 -8.58
CA VAL A 164 -15.58 -11.38 -8.76
C VAL A 164 -16.50 -11.01 -7.59
N ALA A 165 -15.99 -11.09 -6.36
CA ALA A 165 -16.78 -10.77 -5.17
C ALA A 165 -17.22 -9.30 -5.13
N ILE A 166 -16.31 -8.35 -5.44
CA ILE A 166 -16.65 -6.92 -5.44
C ILE A 166 -17.65 -6.59 -6.58
N VAL A 167 -17.44 -7.16 -7.77
CA VAL A 167 -18.36 -6.95 -8.89
C VAL A 167 -19.74 -7.52 -8.57
N ALA A 168 -19.82 -8.72 -8.00
CA ALA A 168 -21.06 -9.32 -7.54
C ALA A 168 -21.73 -8.47 -6.45
N PHE A 169 -20.98 -8.00 -5.46
CA PHE A 169 -21.48 -7.10 -4.42
C PHE A 169 -22.09 -5.81 -5.00
N ILE A 170 -21.37 -5.15 -5.93
CA ILE A 170 -21.86 -3.94 -6.58
C ILE A 170 -23.14 -4.24 -7.39
N ALA A 171 -23.17 -5.34 -8.15
CA ALA A 171 -24.33 -5.72 -8.93
C ALA A 171 -25.57 -5.98 -8.06
N LEU A 172 -25.40 -6.76 -6.97
CA LEU A 172 -26.48 -7.01 -6.00
C LEU A 172 -26.93 -5.73 -5.32
N GLY A 173 -25.98 -4.86 -4.93
CA GLY A 173 -26.28 -3.57 -4.33
C GLY A 173 -27.06 -2.64 -5.25
N VAL A 174 -26.69 -2.58 -6.53
CA VAL A 174 -27.44 -1.80 -7.54
C VAL A 174 -28.87 -2.34 -7.69
N LEU A 175 -29.05 -3.67 -7.75
CA LEU A 175 -30.37 -4.28 -7.78
C LEU A 175 -31.19 -3.94 -6.53
N ALA A 176 -30.58 -3.94 -5.34
CA ALA A 176 -31.22 -3.54 -4.09
C ALA A 176 -31.62 -2.06 -4.13
N ILE A 177 -30.70 -1.15 -4.52
CA ILE A 177 -30.97 0.29 -4.66
C ILE A 177 -32.18 0.54 -5.58
N LEU A 178 -32.27 -0.19 -6.68
CA LEU A 178 -33.39 -0.09 -7.64
C LEU A 178 -34.69 -0.76 -7.15
N GLY A 179 -34.69 -1.43 -6.00
CA GLY A 179 -35.82 -2.18 -5.48
C GLY A 179 -36.13 -3.45 -6.28
N LEU A 180 -35.15 -3.93 -7.07
CA LEU A 180 -35.30 -5.12 -7.93
C LEU A 180 -34.81 -6.41 -7.26
N LEU A 181 -34.23 -6.33 -6.07
CA LEU A 181 -33.71 -7.50 -5.34
C LEU A 181 -34.82 -8.10 -4.47
N PRO A 182 -35.37 -9.30 -4.81
CA PRO A 182 -36.43 -9.92 -4.04
C PRO A 182 -36.01 -10.23 -2.61
N GLY A 183 -36.83 -9.88 -1.63
CA GLY A 183 -36.57 -10.16 -0.22
C GLY A 183 -35.61 -9.19 0.49
N SER A 184 -35.05 -8.22 -0.24
CA SER A 184 -34.19 -7.20 0.41
C SER A 184 -35.01 -6.31 1.34
N SER A 185 -34.48 -6.07 2.56
CA SER A 185 -35.07 -5.13 3.52
C SER A 185 -34.62 -3.68 3.29
N VAL A 186 -33.64 -3.47 2.41
CA VAL A 186 -33.06 -2.16 2.11
C VAL A 186 -33.19 -1.82 0.64
N SER A 187 -33.45 -0.54 0.34
CA SER A 187 -33.57 -0.05 -1.03
C SER A 187 -33.40 1.47 -1.11
N GLY A 188 -33.19 1.99 -2.32
CA GLY A 188 -33.06 3.42 -2.56
C GLY A 188 -31.72 3.99 -2.14
N VAL A 189 -31.67 5.32 -2.04
CA VAL A 189 -30.45 6.09 -1.72
C VAL A 189 -30.69 7.10 -0.59
N SER A 190 -31.79 6.96 0.16
CA SER A 190 -32.23 7.92 1.16
C SER A 190 -31.24 8.07 2.31
N ASN A 191 -30.52 6.99 2.67
CA ASN A 191 -29.48 7.02 3.69
C ASN A 191 -28.36 8.04 3.43
N LEU A 192 -28.19 8.49 2.19
CA LEU A 192 -27.26 9.56 1.87
C LEU A 192 -27.66 10.92 2.49
N TRP A 193 -28.95 11.09 2.82
CA TRP A 193 -29.49 12.38 3.27
C TRP A 193 -30.24 12.33 4.59
N ASP A 194 -30.88 11.20 4.92
CA ASP A 194 -31.85 11.10 6.02
C ASP A 194 -31.23 11.25 7.42
N ASN A 195 -29.95 10.86 7.60
CA ASN A 195 -29.30 10.80 8.90
C ASN A 195 -28.35 11.99 9.15
N GLY A 196 -28.83 13.20 9.07
CA GLY A 196 -28.06 14.43 9.27
C GLY A 196 -27.45 15.00 7.98
N GLY A 197 -27.95 14.54 6.82
CA GLY A 197 -27.51 14.99 5.51
C GLY A 197 -26.28 14.26 4.99
N PHE A 198 -25.83 14.67 3.79
CA PHE A 198 -24.68 14.05 3.13
C PHE A 198 -23.38 14.20 3.93
N MET A 199 -23.20 15.27 4.67
CA MET A 199 -21.97 15.60 5.43
C MET A 199 -22.29 15.89 6.90
N PRO A 200 -22.78 14.88 7.67
CA PRO A 200 -23.28 15.09 9.03
C PRO A 200 -22.21 15.57 10.02
N PHE A 201 -20.94 15.25 9.77
CA PHE A 201 -19.81 15.57 10.65
C PHE A 201 -18.91 16.68 10.08
N GLY A 202 -19.34 17.34 8.98
CA GLY A 202 -18.61 18.43 8.34
C GLY A 202 -17.37 17.99 7.55
N PHE A 203 -16.71 18.98 6.90
CA PHE A 203 -15.57 18.70 6.01
C PHE A 203 -14.33 18.20 6.75
N GLY A 204 -14.16 18.56 8.03
CA GLY A 204 -13.06 18.05 8.87
C GLY A 204 -13.08 16.53 8.99
N ALA A 205 -14.27 15.93 9.09
CA ALA A 205 -14.44 14.47 9.14
C ALA A 205 -14.06 13.78 7.80
N VAL A 206 -14.34 14.43 6.66
CA VAL A 206 -13.88 13.95 5.34
C VAL A 206 -12.36 13.84 5.29
N ILE A 207 -11.66 14.87 5.78
CA ILE A 207 -10.19 14.86 5.86
C ILE A 207 -9.70 13.80 6.86
N ALA A 208 -10.37 13.69 8.02
CA ALA A 208 -10.02 12.70 9.03
C ALA A 208 -10.11 11.26 8.48
N ALA A 209 -11.13 10.96 7.67
CA ALA A 209 -11.29 9.66 7.05
C ALA A 209 -10.24 9.39 5.94
N MET A 210 -9.54 10.41 5.44
CA MET A 210 -8.59 10.25 4.34
C MET A 210 -7.40 9.36 4.69
N LEU A 211 -6.90 9.33 5.93
CA LEU A 211 -5.80 8.40 6.28
C LEU A 211 -6.20 6.95 6.08
N THR A 212 -7.36 6.60 6.60
CA THR A 212 -7.93 5.26 6.46
C THR A 212 -8.16 4.91 4.98
N THR A 213 -8.70 5.87 4.20
CA THR A 213 -8.92 5.64 2.77
C THR A 213 -7.62 5.60 1.98
N MET A 214 -6.60 6.37 2.35
CA MET A 214 -5.28 6.31 1.71
C MET A 214 -4.64 4.94 1.86
N PHE A 215 -4.76 4.31 3.04
CA PHE A 215 -4.29 2.93 3.23
C PHE A 215 -4.91 1.97 2.19
N SER A 216 -6.21 2.11 1.91
CA SER A 216 -6.92 1.25 0.96
C SER A 216 -6.38 1.32 -0.48
N PHE A 217 -5.67 2.39 -0.85
CA PHE A 217 -5.11 2.60 -2.19
C PHE A 217 -3.63 2.25 -2.30
N MET A 218 -2.93 2.13 -1.17
CA MET A 218 -1.50 1.82 -1.16
C MET A 218 -1.23 0.40 -1.69
N GLY A 219 -0.07 0.25 -2.33
CA GLY A 219 0.27 -0.94 -3.10
C GLY A 219 -0.03 -0.78 -4.59
N THR A 220 -0.78 0.26 -4.99
CA THR A 220 -1.04 0.57 -6.41
C THR A 220 0.27 0.78 -7.19
N GLU A 221 1.29 1.30 -6.53
CA GLU A 221 2.63 1.55 -7.09
C GLU A 221 3.44 0.27 -7.35
N ILE A 222 3.13 -0.86 -6.70
CA ILE A 222 3.81 -2.17 -6.95
C ILE A 222 3.73 -2.53 -8.43
N VAL A 223 2.65 -2.17 -9.08
CA VAL A 223 2.45 -2.48 -10.49
C VAL A 223 3.52 -1.88 -11.39
N THR A 224 4.12 -0.74 -11.01
CA THR A 224 5.23 -0.16 -11.77
C THR A 224 6.51 -0.95 -11.59
N ILE A 225 6.73 -1.55 -10.42
CA ILE A 225 7.84 -2.44 -10.11
C ILE A 225 7.68 -3.74 -10.90
N ALA A 226 6.51 -4.40 -10.76
CA ALA A 226 6.22 -5.64 -11.46
C ALA A 226 6.23 -5.50 -12.99
N ALA A 227 5.76 -4.36 -13.52
CA ALA A 227 5.78 -4.10 -14.95
C ALA A 227 7.19 -3.78 -15.46
N ALA A 228 8.10 -3.29 -14.64
CA ALA A 228 9.50 -3.08 -15.02
C ALA A 228 10.23 -4.40 -15.30
N GLU A 229 9.79 -5.51 -14.70
CA GLU A 229 10.31 -6.86 -14.93
C GLU A 229 9.65 -7.58 -16.14
N SER A 230 8.69 -6.93 -16.82
CA SER A 230 8.00 -7.51 -17.96
C SER A 230 8.83 -7.41 -19.26
N PRO A 231 8.54 -8.24 -20.30
CA PRO A 231 9.25 -8.18 -21.59
C PRO A 231 9.16 -6.82 -22.30
N ASP A 232 8.08 -6.06 -22.08
CA ASP A 232 7.90 -4.70 -22.59
C ASP A 232 7.53 -3.77 -21.44
N PRO A 233 8.51 -3.27 -20.66
CA PRO A 233 8.26 -2.48 -19.47
C PRO A 233 7.45 -1.21 -19.74
N LYS A 234 7.77 -0.47 -20.79
CA LYS A 234 7.08 0.81 -21.10
C LYS A 234 5.59 0.60 -21.37
N LYS A 235 5.23 -0.41 -22.15
CA LYS A 235 3.85 -0.75 -22.45
C LYS A 235 3.12 -1.31 -21.21
N GLY A 236 3.80 -2.15 -20.44
CA GLY A 236 3.31 -2.71 -19.18
C GLY A 236 2.94 -1.61 -18.18
N ILE A 237 3.88 -0.69 -17.90
CA ILE A 237 3.69 0.43 -17.00
C ILE A 237 2.56 1.36 -17.48
N THR A 238 2.54 1.69 -18.80
CA THR A 238 1.50 2.56 -19.36
C THR A 238 0.10 1.97 -19.15
N ARG A 239 -0.07 0.67 -19.44
CA ARG A 239 -1.35 -0.04 -19.24
C ARG A 239 -1.74 -0.08 -17.78
N ALA A 240 -0.79 -0.37 -16.89
CA ALA A 240 -0.98 -0.43 -15.46
C ALA A 240 -1.46 0.92 -14.90
N VAL A 241 -0.76 2.02 -15.19
CA VAL A 241 -1.13 3.37 -14.73
C VAL A 241 -2.52 3.77 -15.21
N ASN A 242 -2.86 3.50 -16.47
CA ASN A 242 -4.18 3.82 -16.99
C ASN A 242 -5.31 2.97 -16.36
N SER A 243 -5.01 1.74 -15.94
CA SER A 243 -5.99 0.85 -15.30
C SER A 243 -6.38 1.32 -13.89
N VAL A 244 -5.53 2.09 -13.21
CA VAL A 244 -5.77 2.59 -11.84
C VAL A 244 -7.06 3.41 -11.76
N ILE A 245 -7.33 4.25 -12.75
CA ILE A 245 -8.52 5.12 -12.78
C ILE A 245 -9.80 4.28 -12.69
N TRP A 246 -9.94 3.29 -13.59
CA TRP A 246 -11.13 2.44 -13.63
C TRP A 246 -11.28 1.58 -12.37
N ARG A 247 -10.16 1.10 -11.83
CA ARG A 247 -10.14 0.35 -10.59
C ARG A 247 -10.67 1.18 -9.41
N ILE A 248 -10.21 2.41 -9.27
CA ILE A 248 -10.67 3.33 -8.22
C ILE A 248 -12.16 3.63 -8.40
N MET A 249 -12.60 3.97 -9.59
CA MET A 249 -14.00 4.32 -9.86
C MET A 249 -14.94 3.16 -9.58
N ILE A 250 -14.63 1.96 -10.04
CA ILE A 250 -15.54 0.81 -9.95
C ILE A 250 -15.42 0.16 -8.56
N PHE A 251 -14.21 -0.26 -8.16
CA PHE A 251 -14.09 -1.12 -6.98
C PHE A 251 -14.16 -0.34 -5.67
N TYR A 252 -13.65 0.88 -5.63
CA TYR A 252 -13.68 1.69 -4.42
C TYR A 252 -14.92 2.58 -4.36
N LEU A 253 -15.06 3.56 -5.23
CA LEU A 253 -16.21 4.46 -5.18
C LEU A 253 -17.53 3.75 -5.42
N GLY A 254 -17.58 2.78 -6.36
CA GLY A 254 -18.81 2.02 -6.64
C GLY A 254 -19.26 1.19 -5.44
N SER A 255 -18.36 0.46 -4.79
CA SER A 255 -18.72 -0.37 -3.64
C SER A 255 -19.06 0.46 -2.40
N ILE A 256 -18.30 1.51 -2.12
CA ILE A 256 -18.57 2.41 -0.99
C ILE A 256 -19.89 3.16 -1.20
N PHE A 257 -20.21 3.58 -2.44
CA PHE A 257 -21.50 4.17 -2.76
C PHE A 257 -22.67 3.23 -2.43
N VAL A 258 -22.56 1.96 -2.81
CA VAL A 258 -23.57 0.93 -2.47
C VAL A 258 -23.74 0.83 -0.95
N ILE A 259 -22.65 0.79 -0.20
CA ILE A 259 -22.70 0.66 1.25
C ILE A 259 -23.46 1.84 1.88
N VAL A 260 -23.02 3.07 1.60
CA VAL A 260 -23.61 4.26 2.24
C VAL A 260 -25.00 4.63 1.71
N ALA A 261 -25.39 4.11 0.55
CA ALA A 261 -26.74 4.27 0.02
C ALA A 261 -27.74 3.35 0.72
N LEU A 262 -27.34 2.08 0.99
CA LEU A 262 -28.24 1.06 1.49
C LEU A 262 -28.34 1.02 3.02
N VAL A 263 -27.33 1.48 3.75
CA VAL A 263 -27.25 1.33 5.21
C VAL A 263 -26.88 2.64 5.89
N PRO A 264 -27.55 3.01 7.01
CA PRO A 264 -27.16 4.16 7.80
C PRO A 264 -25.73 4.02 8.32
N SER A 265 -24.92 5.07 8.17
CA SER A 265 -23.50 5.05 8.55
C SER A 265 -23.28 4.81 10.06
N GLN A 266 -24.24 5.18 10.90
CA GLN A 266 -24.19 5.01 12.36
C GLN A 266 -24.37 3.55 12.80
N GLU A 267 -24.99 2.70 11.96
CA GLU A 267 -25.24 1.29 12.28
C GLU A 267 -24.06 0.38 11.90
N LEU A 268 -23.09 0.89 11.16
CA LEU A 268 -21.94 0.11 10.74
C LEU A 268 -20.99 -0.11 11.92
N ASP A 269 -20.78 -1.38 12.26
CA ASP A 269 -19.74 -1.77 13.23
C ASP A 269 -18.45 -2.11 12.47
N ALA A 270 -17.35 -1.45 12.86
CA ALA A 270 -16.03 -1.71 12.33
C ALA A 270 -15.55 -3.16 12.54
N ARG A 271 -16.13 -3.87 13.51
CA ARG A 271 -15.82 -5.26 13.83
C ARG A 271 -16.48 -6.24 12.86
N THR A 272 -17.70 -5.92 12.40
CA THR A 272 -18.46 -6.79 11.50
C THR A 272 -18.05 -6.59 10.04
N GLY A 273 -17.50 -5.41 9.71
CA GLY A 273 -17.17 -5.03 8.34
C GLY A 273 -18.38 -4.50 7.57
N SER A 274 -18.14 -3.55 6.69
CA SER A 274 -19.22 -2.85 5.97
C SER A 274 -19.90 -3.71 4.91
N TYR A 275 -19.15 -4.57 4.23
CA TYR A 275 -19.70 -5.44 3.17
C TYR A 275 -20.60 -6.52 3.72
N GLN A 276 -20.19 -7.20 4.81
CA GLN A 276 -21.01 -8.22 5.48
C GLN A 276 -22.30 -7.62 5.98
N PHE A 277 -22.23 -6.44 6.60
CA PHE A 277 -23.41 -5.76 7.13
C PHE A 277 -24.46 -5.46 6.04
N VAL A 278 -24.01 -4.92 4.89
CA VAL A 278 -24.90 -4.63 3.76
C VAL A 278 -25.51 -5.90 3.17
N LEU A 279 -24.71 -6.96 3.01
CA LEU A 279 -25.21 -8.24 2.49
C LEU A 279 -26.26 -8.88 3.42
N SER A 280 -26.05 -8.76 4.73
CA SER A 280 -27.04 -9.19 5.73
C SER A 280 -28.33 -8.36 5.64
N ALA A 281 -28.23 -7.04 5.48
CA ALA A 281 -29.36 -6.15 5.28
C ALA A 281 -30.11 -6.40 3.98
N MET A 282 -29.46 -6.93 2.95
CA MET A 282 -30.12 -7.39 1.72
C MET A 282 -30.85 -8.74 1.87
N ASN A 283 -30.80 -9.38 3.04
CA ASN A 283 -31.37 -10.70 3.33
C ASN A 283 -30.89 -11.82 2.39
N ILE A 284 -29.64 -11.77 1.93
CA ILE A 284 -29.05 -12.81 1.10
C ILE A 284 -28.56 -13.94 2.01
N PRO A 285 -29.13 -15.17 1.93
CA PRO A 285 -28.75 -16.26 2.80
C PRO A 285 -27.25 -16.59 2.71
N HIS A 286 -26.57 -16.66 3.85
CA HIS A 286 -25.15 -17.00 3.99
C HIS A 286 -24.16 -16.05 3.26
N ALA A 287 -24.62 -14.93 2.70
CA ALA A 287 -23.75 -14.03 1.96
C ALA A 287 -22.71 -13.35 2.86
N ASP A 288 -23.03 -13.10 4.13
CA ASP A 288 -22.12 -12.66 5.18
C ASP A 288 -20.92 -13.61 5.31
N ARG A 289 -21.19 -14.92 5.48
CA ARG A 289 -20.13 -15.95 5.60
C ARG A 289 -19.32 -16.13 4.32
N ILE A 290 -19.96 -16.04 3.14
CA ILE A 290 -19.27 -16.08 1.86
C ILE A 290 -18.31 -14.88 1.77
N MET A 291 -18.78 -13.69 2.16
CA MET A 291 -17.96 -12.49 2.16
C MET A 291 -16.80 -12.60 3.17
N ASP A 292 -17.00 -13.19 4.33
CA ASP A 292 -15.93 -13.47 5.29
C ASP A 292 -14.81 -14.32 4.69
N VAL A 293 -15.17 -15.40 3.94
CA VAL A 293 -14.19 -16.22 3.22
C VAL A 293 -13.44 -15.40 2.17
N VAL A 294 -14.16 -14.54 1.43
CA VAL A 294 -13.54 -13.63 0.44
C VAL A 294 -12.56 -12.69 1.13
N ILE A 295 -12.94 -12.10 2.27
CA ILE A 295 -12.09 -11.16 3.01
C ILE A 295 -10.87 -11.89 3.60
N LEU A 296 -11.03 -13.09 4.17
CA LEU A 296 -9.89 -13.89 4.63
C LEU A 296 -8.91 -14.21 3.49
N THR A 297 -9.44 -14.54 2.32
CA THR A 297 -8.62 -14.75 1.11
C THR A 297 -7.91 -13.46 0.71
N ALA A 298 -8.59 -12.32 0.77
CA ALA A 298 -8.04 -11.01 0.44
C ALA A 298 -6.94 -10.58 1.42
N VAL A 299 -7.17 -10.77 2.71
CA VAL A 299 -6.22 -10.53 3.80
C VAL A 299 -4.98 -11.41 3.63
N ALA A 300 -5.15 -12.70 3.42
CA ALA A 300 -4.04 -13.63 3.22
C ALA A 300 -3.18 -13.26 2.00
N SER A 301 -3.82 -12.89 0.89
CA SER A 301 -3.14 -12.41 -0.33
C SER A 301 -2.38 -11.11 -0.07
N CYS A 302 -3.02 -10.11 0.55
CA CYS A 302 -2.41 -8.81 0.81
C CYS A 302 -1.22 -8.94 1.79
N LEU A 303 -1.37 -9.74 2.86
CA LEU A 303 -0.29 -10.02 3.81
C LEU A 303 0.88 -10.77 3.14
N ASN A 304 0.57 -11.76 2.30
CA ASN A 304 1.60 -12.48 1.52
C ASN A 304 2.37 -11.53 0.59
N SER A 305 1.66 -10.62 -0.08
CA SER A 305 2.26 -9.58 -0.93
C SER A 305 3.07 -8.55 -0.11
N ALA A 306 2.62 -8.22 1.11
CA ALA A 306 3.34 -7.34 2.03
C ALA A 306 4.68 -7.95 2.46
N LEU A 307 4.67 -9.21 2.88
CA LEU A 307 5.89 -9.95 3.24
C LEU A 307 6.87 -10.05 2.07
N TYR A 308 6.34 -10.40 0.90
CA TYR A 308 7.12 -10.48 -0.34
C TYR A 308 7.79 -9.13 -0.65
N THR A 309 7.01 -8.04 -0.65
CA THR A 309 7.50 -6.71 -1.02
C THR A 309 8.47 -6.15 0.03
N ALA A 310 8.13 -6.26 1.33
CA ALA A 310 9.01 -5.81 2.42
C ALA A 310 10.37 -6.53 2.39
N SER A 311 10.38 -7.85 2.23
CA SER A 311 11.62 -8.62 2.21
C SER A 311 12.52 -8.25 1.03
N ARG A 312 11.96 -7.99 -0.14
CA ARG A 312 12.72 -7.58 -1.33
C ARG A 312 13.19 -6.14 -1.26
N MET A 313 12.39 -5.26 -0.68
CA MET A 313 12.81 -3.87 -0.45
C MET A 313 14.01 -3.84 0.50
N LEU A 314 13.97 -4.59 1.61
CA LEU A 314 15.07 -4.66 2.55
C LEU A 314 16.33 -5.29 1.92
N PHE A 315 16.16 -6.33 1.10
CA PHE A 315 17.23 -6.92 0.31
C PHE A 315 17.87 -5.89 -0.64
N SER A 316 17.04 -5.17 -1.43
CA SER A 316 17.51 -4.14 -2.36
C SER A 316 18.21 -2.97 -1.66
N LEU A 317 17.73 -2.54 -0.50
CA LEU A 317 18.41 -1.55 0.33
C LEU A 317 19.81 -2.04 0.72
N SER A 318 19.96 -3.31 1.08
CA SER A 318 21.27 -3.87 1.43
C SER A 318 22.20 -4.03 0.21
N GLU A 319 21.67 -4.33 -0.99
CA GLU A 319 22.48 -4.37 -2.22
C GLU A 319 23.12 -3.01 -2.53
N ARG A 320 22.38 -1.93 -2.25
CA ARG A 320 22.87 -0.55 -2.38
C ARG A 320 23.77 -0.11 -1.22
N GLY A 321 24.00 -0.99 -0.22
CA GLY A 321 24.73 -0.65 0.97
C GLY A 321 23.90 0.15 1.98
N ASP A 322 22.60 0.34 1.81
CA ASP A 322 21.71 1.15 2.65
C ASP A 322 21.14 0.38 3.85
N ALA A 323 21.34 -0.94 3.90
CA ALA A 323 20.97 -1.81 5.01
C ALA A 323 22.12 -2.78 5.34
N PRO A 324 22.12 -3.44 6.52
CA PRO A 324 23.15 -4.38 6.91
C PRO A 324 23.30 -5.54 5.91
N ALA A 325 24.54 -5.96 5.62
CA ALA A 325 24.81 -7.04 4.68
C ALA A 325 24.18 -8.39 5.08
N ALA A 326 23.91 -8.61 6.37
CA ALA A 326 23.28 -9.83 6.86
C ALA A 326 21.90 -10.11 6.22
N VAL A 327 21.14 -9.07 5.86
CA VAL A 327 19.80 -9.23 5.27
C VAL A 327 19.84 -9.67 3.80
N ARG A 328 21.00 -9.69 3.14
CA ARG A 328 21.19 -10.24 1.78
C ARG A 328 21.29 -11.76 1.72
N ARG A 329 21.31 -12.45 2.86
CA ARG A 329 21.44 -13.90 2.87
C ARG A 329 20.23 -14.55 2.22
N VAL A 330 20.48 -15.34 1.19
CA VAL A 330 19.48 -16.05 0.41
C VAL A 330 19.58 -17.54 0.68
N SER A 331 18.43 -18.21 0.83
CA SER A 331 18.36 -19.66 0.95
C SER A 331 18.67 -20.33 -0.39
N GLY A 332 18.98 -21.63 -0.42
CA GLY A 332 19.15 -22.42 -1.66
C GLY A 332 17.95 -22.42 -2.60
N ARG A 333 16.79 -21.90 -2.16
CA ARG A 333 15.56 -21.71 -2.96
C ARG A 333 15.38 -20.28 -3.47
N GLY A 334 16.37 -19.40 -3.35
CA GLY A 334 16.28 -18.00 -3.78
C GLY A 334 15.47 -17.07 -2.88
N VAL A 335 15.19 -17.48 -1.62
CA VAL A 335 14.42 -16.66 -0.65
C VAL A 335 15.37 -15.88 0.25
N PRO A 336 15.24 -14.53 0.38
CA PRO A 336 16.01 -13.73 1.30
C PRO A 336 15.47 -13.90 2.75
N TYR A 337 15.79 -15.03 3.37
CA TYR A 337 15.16 -15.47 4.61
C TYR A 337 15.39 -14.53 5.79
N VAL A 338 16.55 -13.86 5.89
CA VAL A 338 16.81 -12.88 6.94
C VAL A 338 15.94 -11.64 6.74
N SER A 339 15.76 -11.18 5.51
CA SER A 339 14.88 -10.07 5.20
C SER A 339 13.41 -10.40 5.50
N VAL A 340 12.97 -11.64 5.23
CA VAL A 340 11.62 -12.11 5.58
C VAL A 340 11.42 -12.06 7.09
N LEU A 341 12.33 -12.66 7.87
CA LEU A 341 12.23 -12.69 9.34
C LEU A 341 12.31 -11.28 9.95
N ALA A 342 13.19 -10.42 9.45
CA ALA A 342 13.28 -9.04 9.92
C ALA A 342 12.00 -8.24 9.64
N SER A 343 11.38 -8.46 8.47
CA SER A 343 10.14 -7.78 8.11
C SER A 343 8.92 -8.30 8.89
N THR A 344 8.91 -9.58 9.30
CA THR A 344 7.83 -10.14 10.12
C THR A 344 7.95 -9.84 11.61
N ALA A 345 9.11 -9.41 12.08
CA ALA A 345 9.33 -9.15 13.50
C ALA A 345 8.29 -8.18 14.10
N LEU A 346 7.94 -7.12 13.39
CA LEU A 346 6.91 -6.17 13.84
C LEU A 346 5.50 -6.80 13.84
N GLY A 347 5.23 -7.74 12.94
CA GLY A 347 4.00 -8.53 12.95
C GLY A 347 3.82 -9.27 14.29
N PHE A 348 4.89 -9.89 14.80
CA PHE A 348 4.86 -10.57 16.11
C PHE A 348 4.73 -9.57 17.27
N VAL A 349 5.32 -8.38 17.19
CA VAL A 349 5.09 -7.31 18.19
C VAL A 349 3.62 -6.90 18.21
N ALA A 350 2.99 -6.81 17.05
CA ALA A 350 1.56 -6.47 16.95
C ALA A 350 0.63 -7.58 17.45
N VAL A 351 1.06 -8.84 17.47
CA VAL A 351 0.32 -9.92 18.15
C VAL A 351 0.18 -9.60 19.65
N VAL A 352 1.26 -9.11 20.28
CA VAL A 352 1.20 -8.61 21.68
C VAL A 352 0.28 -7.41 21.77
N GLY A 353 0.30 -6.52 20.80
CA GLY A 353 -0.62 -5.36 20.70
C GLY A 353 -2.09 -5.79 20.63
N ASN A 354 -2.40 -6.86 19.90
CA ASN A 354 -3.76 -7.44 19.85
C ASN A 354 -4.23 -7.98 21.22
N TYR A 355 -3.30 -8.44 22.06
CA TYR A 355 -3.61 -8.84 23.42
C TYR A 355 -3.87 -7.63 24.34
N VAL A 356 -3.07 -6.54 24.23
CA VAL A 356 -3.11 -5.40 25.14
C VAL A 356 -4.19 -4.38 24.74
N LEU A 357 -4.41 -4.15 23.44
CA LEU A 357 -5.27 -3.10 22.88
C LEU A 357 -6.15 -3.64 21.73
N PRO A 358 -6.95 -4.69 21.93
CA PRO A 358 -7.64 -5.39 20.84
C PRO A 358 -8.60 -4.49 20.04
N GLU A 359 -9.22 -3.50 20.69
CA GLU A 359 -10.21 -2.62 20.05
C GLU A 359 -9.60 -1.45 19.26
N LYS A 360 -8.43 -0.96 19.64
CA LYS A 360 -7.81 0.26 19.08
C LYS A 360 -6.68 0.01 18.12
N LEU A 361 -6.03 -1.16 18.23
CA LEU A 361 -4.80 -1.45 17.47
C LEU A 361 -5.02 -1.32 15.97
N PHE A 362 -6.08 -1.91 15.44
CA PHE A 362 -6.37 -1.88 14.00
C PHE A 362 -6.45 -0.44 13.46
N GLY A 363 -7.21 0.43 14.13
CA GLY A 363 -7.33 1.83 13.74
C GLY A 363 -6.01 2.60 13.79
N TYR A 364 -5.21 2.39 14.84
CA TYR A 364 -3.89 3.03 14.95
C TYR A 364 -2.91 2.57 13.85
N LEU A 365 -2.87 1.26 13.57
CA LEU A 365 -2.05 0.71 12.50
C LEU A 365 -2.47 1.28 11.14
N LEU A 366 -3.77 1.34 10.89
CA LEU A 366 -4.34 1.85 9.64
C LEU A 366 -3.97 3.32 9.41
N ALA A 367 -4.19 4.17 10.43
CA ALA A 367 -3.87 5.60 10.34
C ALA A 367 -2.37 5.86 10.20
N THR A 368 -1.53 5.15 10.97
CA THR A 368 -0.06 5.28 10.90
C THR A 368 0.46 4.88 9.53
N THR A 369 -0.04 3.77 8.98
CA THR A 369 0.36 3.27 7.66
C THR A 369 -0.06 4.26 6.56
N GLY A 370 -1.28 4.82 6.64
CA GLY A 370 -1.75 5.86 5.72
C GLY A 370 -0.90 7.13 5.74
N ALA A 371 -0.44 7.56 6.92
CA ALA A 371 0.44 8.72 7.05
C ALA A 371 1.83 8.47 6.42
N VAL A 372 2.43 7.29 6.63
CA VAL A 372 3.70 6.91 5.97
C VAL A 372 3.55 6.96 4.45
N ALA A 373 2.42 6.50 3.93
CA ALA A 373 2.10 6.55 2.52
C ALA A 373 2.19 7.96 1.92
N LEU A 374 1.65 8.95 2.63
CA LEU A 374 1.67 10.34 2.20
C LEU A 374 3.11 10.90 2.09
N PHE A 375 4.00 10.54 3.00
CA PHE A 375 5.43 10.93 2.88
C PHE A 375 6.10 10.30 1.66
N VAL A 376 5.80 9.02 1.36
CA VAL A 376 6.29 8.36 0.14
C VAL A 376 5.79 9.08 -1.10
N TYR A 377 4.50 9.40 -1.17
CA TYR A 377 3.89 10.10 -2.29
C TYR A 377 4.43 11.51 -2.49
N LEU A 378 4.70 12.23 -1.40
CA LEU A 378 5.35 13.54 -1.46
C LEU A 378 6.75 13.44 -2.09
N THR A 379 7.51 12.41 -1.73
CA THR A 379 8.84 12.16 -2.31
C THR A 379 8.76 11.80 -3.79
N ILE A 380 7.76 11.02 -4.21
CA ILE A 380 7.51 10.70 -5.64
C ILE A 380 7.22 11.98 -6.41
N ALA A 381 6.34 12.85 -5.89
CA ALA A 381 6.00 14.12 -6.54
C ALA A 381 7.19 15.06 -6.66
N ALA A 382 7.98 15.21 -5.59
CA ALA A 382 9.21 16.02 -5.62
C ALA A 382 10.24 15.48 -6.62
N SER A 383 10.40 14.15 -6.68
CA SER A 383 11.31 13.50 -7.65
C SER A 383 10.87 13.73 -9.09
N GLN A 384 9.56 13.66 -9.35
CA GLN A 384 9.00 13.90 -10.69
C GLN A 384 9.25 15.35 -11.14
N LEU A 385 9.11 16.35 -10.26
CA LEU A 385 9.39 17.74 -10.60
C LEU A 385 10.82 17.94 -11.11
N VAL A 386 11.79 17.31 -10.48
CA VAL A 386 13.21 17.42 -10.85
C VAL A 386 13.49 16.64 -12.14
N LEU A 387 13.13 15.36 -12.19
CA LEU A 387 13.42 14.49 -13.34
C LEU A 387 12.69 14.94 -14.60
N ARG A 388 11.50 15.54 -14.48
CA ARG A 388 10.80 16.09 -15.64
C ARG A 388 11.55 17.24 -16.29
N ARG A 389 12.18 18.13 -15.52
CA ARG A 389 13.00 19.23 -16.07
C ARG A 389 14.18 18.67 -16.87
N THR A 390 14.81 17.59 -16.36
CA THR A 390 15.89 16.90 -17.08
C THR A 390 15.38 16.27 -18.38
N LEU A 391 14.23 15.58 -18.35
CA LEU A 391 13.64 14.98 -19.55
C LEU A 391 13.27 16.04 -20.61
N ASP A 392 12.72 17.17 -20.19
CA ASP A 392 12.36 18.26 -21.09
C ASP A 392 13.61 18.93 -21.70
N SER A 393 14.72 19.08 -20.95
CA SER A 393 16.00 19.60 -21.47
C SER A 393 16.67 18.64 -22.46
N GLU A 394 16.48 17.33 -22.28
CA GLU A 394 16.95 16.28 -23.20
C GLU A 394 16.01 16.05 -24.41
N GLY A 395 14.88 16.75 -24.48
CA GLY A 395 13.86 16.57 -25.52
C GLY A 395 13.15 15.22 -25.47
N ARG A 396 13.24 14.47 -24.38
CA ARG A 396 12.66 13.14 -24.20
C ARG A 396 11.19 13.24 -23.78
N ARG A 397 10.34 12.46 -24.46
CA ARG A 397 8.89 12.45 -24.22
C ARG A 397 8.43 11.03 -23.89
N PRO A 398 8.37 10.63 -22.61
CA PRO A 398 7.88 9.32 -22.21
C PRO A 398 6.38 9.13 -22.56
N PRO A 399 5.92 7.88 -22.76
CA PRO A 399 4.53 7.57 -23.12
C PRO A 399 3.51 8.02 -22.09
N VAL A 400 3.86 7.92 -20.79
CA VAL A 400 3.05 8.45 -19.69
C VAL A 400 3.63 9.78 -19.30
N ARG A 401 2.78 10.79 -19.18
CA ARG A 401 3.17 12.14 -18.76
C ARG A 401 2.17 12.69 -17.76
N MET A 402 2.65 13.45 -16.78
CA MET A 402 1.81 14.18 -15.85
C MET A 402 1.01 15.26 -16.58
N TRP A 403 -0.30 15.31 -16.31
CA TRP A 403 -1.19 16.32 -16.87
C TRP A 403 -0.88 17.70 -16.28
N LEU A 404 -1.08 18.75 -17.06
CA LEU A 404 -0.94 20.15 -16.65
C LEU A 404 0.29 20.40 -15.76
N TYR A 405 1.41 19.75 -16.09
CA TYR A 405 2.68 19.97 -15.39
C TYR A 405 3.13 21.43 -15.54
N PRO A 406 3.65 22.09 -14.49
CA PRO A 406 3.92 21.55 -13.14
C PRO A 406 2.75 21.73 -12.14
N TRP A 407 1.65 22.38 -12.55
CA TRP A 407 0.60 22.85 -11.66
C TRP A 407 -0.10 21.72 -10.87
N LEU A 408 -0.48 20.64 -11.54
CA LEU A 408 -1.10 19.50 -10.84
C LEU A 408 -0.12 18.77 -9.92
N THR A 409 1.19 18.79 -10.20
CA THR A 409 2.19 18.24 -9.28
C THR A 409 2.28 19.10 -8.03
N TYR A 410 2.33 20.43 -8.16
CA TYR A 410 2.31 21.34 -7.01
C TYR A 410 1.01 21.22 -6.22
N LEU A 411 -0.14 21.12 -6.90
CA LEU A 411 -1.43 20.92 -6.25
C LEU A 411 -1.45 19.62 -5.44
N ALA A 412 -0.96 18.51 -6.00
CA ALA A 412 -0.87 17.24 -5.30
C ALA A 412 0.05 17.33 -4.07
N MET A 413 1.22 17.98 -4.20
CA MET A 413 2.12 18.20 -3.06
C MET A 413 1.48 19.06 -1.98
N GLY A 414 0.86 20.19 -2.37
CA GLY A 414 0.16 21.08 -1.45
C GLY A 414 -1.00 20.37 -0.73
N PHE A 415 -1.74 19.54 -1.47
CA PHE A 415 -2.83 18.74 -0.90
C PHE A 415 -2.32 17.70 0.10
N ILE A 416 -1.22 16.97 -0.20
CA ILE A 416 -0.59 16.04 0.74
C ILE A 416 -0.17 16.76 2.02
N VAL A 417 0.51 17.91 1.89
CA VAL A 417 0.95 18.70 3.05
C VAL A 417 -0.25 19.19 3.85
N ALA A 418 -1.30 19.69 3.20
CA ALA A 418 -2.53 20.13 3.85
C ALA A 418 -3.20 18.99 4.63
N VAL A 419 -3.31 17.80 4.05
CA VAL A 419 -3.84 16.61 4.74
C VAL A 419 -3.00 16.30 5.98
N LEU A 420 -1.67 16.20 5.86
CA LEU A 420 -0.78 15.93 7.00
C LEU A 420 -0.93 16.96 8.12
N VAL A 421 -1.03 18.26 7.78
CA VAL A 421 -1.22 19.34 8.76
C VAL A 421 -2.60 19.25 9.42
N MET A 422 -3.66 19.09 8.63
CA MET A 422 -5.03 19.00 9.17
C MET A 422 -5.23 17.79 10.07
N MET A 423 -4.53 16.70 9.85
CA MET A 423 -4.56 15.50 10.69
C MET A 423 -3.83 15.65 12.01
N ALA A 424 -2.93 16.60 12.13
CA ALA A 424 -2.31 16.94 13.41
C ALA A 424 -3.28 17.68 14.39
N ILE A 425 -4.46 18.14 13.91
CA ILE A 425 -5.42 18.89 14.71
C ILE A 425 -6.25 17.97 15.63
N PRO A 426 -6.90 16.86 15.18
CA PRO A 426 -7.66 15.97 16.04
C PRO A 426 -6.76 15.20 17.02
N PRO A 427 -7.09 15.13 18.32
CA PRO A 427 -6.25 14.47 19.32
C PRO A 427 -6.01 12.97 19.06
N ASP A 428 -7.01 12.27 18.54
CA ASP A 428 -6.99 10.84 18.23
C ASP A 428 -6.06 10.50 17.07
N GLN A 429 -5.82 11.41 16.14
CA GLN A 429 -4.95 11.23 14.99
C GLN A 429 -3.52 11.75 15.20
N ARG A 430 -3.31 12.63 16.18
CA ARG A 430 -1.98 13.20 16.51
C ARG A 430 -0.93 12.12 16.74
N THR A 431 -1.29 11.04 17.43
CA THR A 431 -0.38 9.95 17.74
C THR A 431 0.14 9.29 16.44
N ALA A 432 -0.74 9.01 15.48
CA ALA A 432 -0.35 8.41 14.19
C ALA A 432 0.56 9.34 13.39
N ILE A 433 0.22 10.64 13.31
CA ILE A 433 1.04 11.65 12.61
C ILE A 433 2.39 11.86 13.30
N LEU A 434 2.43 11.92 14.63
CA LEU A 434 3.68 12.07 15.38
C LEU A 434 4.63 10.88 15.15
N PHE A 435 4.14 9.65 15.29
CA PHE A 435 4.96 8.47 15.03
C PHE A 435 5.45 8.40 13.58
N SER A 436 4.58 8.64 12.62
CA SER A 436 4.96 8.65 11.20
C SER A 436 5.91 9.79 10.86
N GLY A 437 5.71 10.96 11.45
CA GLY A 437 6.58 12.13 11.30
C GLY A 437 7.97 11.91 11.91
N ILE A 438 8.04 11.33 13.13
CA ILE A 438 9.30 10.94 13.77
C ILE A 438 10.04 9.90 12.90
N LEU A 439 9.33 8.90 12.39
CA LEU A 439 9.89 7.89 11.50
C LEU A 439 10.45 8.53 10.22
N ALA A 440 9.68 9.42 9.59
CA ALA A 440 10.10 10.14 8.39
C ALA A 440 11.33 11.03 8.68
N ALA A 441 11.31 11.78 9.78
CA ALA A 441 12.44 12.62 10.18
C ALA A 441 13.70 11.79 10.49
N ALA A 442 13.55 10.65 11.17
CA ALA A 442 14.64 9.75 11.50
C ALA A 442 15.29 9.15 10.23
N THR A 443 14.46 8.70 9.27
CA THR A 443 14.98 8.15 8.00
C THR A 443 15.65 9.23 7.15
N VAL A 444 15.12 10.46 7.13
CA VAL A 444 15.76 11.60 6.43
C VAL A 444 17.08 11.96 7.11
N ALA A 445 17.12 12.09 8.43
CA ALA A 445 18.33 12.39 9.17
C ALA A 445 19.42 11.32 8.93
N ALA A 446 19.06 10.04 9.01
CA ALA A 446 19.98 8.94 8.73
C ALA A 446 20.50 8.98 7.28
N GLY A 447 19.64 9.25 6.30
CA GLY A 447 20.02 9.38 4.89
C GLY A 447 21.00 10.53 4.64
N VAL A 448 20.74 11.71 5.26
CA VAL A 448 21.63 12.89 5.15
C VAL A 448 22.98 12.63 5.81
N LEU A 449 22.99 12.05 7.01
CA LEU A 449 24.24 11.69 7.70
C LEU A 449 25.08 10.72 6.87
N ARG A 450 24.44 9.71 6.29
CA ARG A 450 25.12 8.72 5.45
C ARG A 450 25.67 9.33 4.16
N GLN A 451 24.94 10.22 3.52
CA GLN A 451 25.42 10.93 2.34
C GLN A 451 26.68 11.77 2.66
N ARG A 452 26.71 12.45 3.83
CA ARG A 452 27.87 13.23 4.27
C ARG A 452 29.10 12.36 4.51
N HIS A 453 28.95 11.20 5.14
CA HIS A 453 30.06 10.28 5.39
C HIS A 453 30.60 9.66 4.08
N GLY A 454 29.74 9.31 3.13
CA GLY A 454 30.13 8.77 1.83
C GLY A 454 30.94 9.79 0.99
N THR A 455 30.55 11.06 1.00
CA THR A 455 31.31 12.13 0.31
C THR A 455 32.65 12.44 0.99
N SER A 456 32.73 12.30 2.31
CA SER A 456 34.00 12.50 3.05
C SER A 456 35.01 11.41 2.76
N SER A 457 34.58 10.14 2.63
CA SER A 457 35.46 9.01 2.30
C SER A 457 36.05 9.12 0.89
N ALA A 458 35.24 9.53 -0.09
CA ALA A 458 35.69 9.73 -1.48
C ALA A 458 36.66 10.92 -1.61
N ALA A 459 36.52 11.95 -0.78
CA ALA A 459 37.43 13.09 -0.77
C ALA A 459 38.80 12.74 -0.17
N VAL A 460 38.83 11.82 0.81
CA VAL A 460 40.09 11.35 1.44
C VAL A 460 40.87 10.43 0.49
N ASP A 461 40.19 9.55 -0.26
CA ASP A 461 40.85 8.68 -1.26
C ASP A 461 41.47 9.50 -2.42
N ASN A 462 40.80 10.53 -2.91
CA ASN A 462 41.34 11.40 -3.98
C ASN A 462 42.53 12.26 -3.47
N SER A 463 42.60 12.57 -2.18
CA SER A 463 43.75 13.30 -1.62
C SER A 463 44.96 12.41 -1.37
N GLY A 464 44.75 11.10 -1.19
CA GLY A 464 45.83 10.10 -1.01
C GLY A 464 46.60 9.78 -2.30
N GLU A 465 45.94 9.78 -3.46
CA GLU A 465 46.61 9.53 -4.73
C GLU A 465 47.46 10.71 -5.23
N THR A 466 47.12 11.94 -4.84
CA THR A 466 47.91 13.13 -5.24
C THR A 466 49.21 13.29 -4.46
N THR A 467 49.41 12.59 -3.33
CA THR A 467 50.62 12.68 -2.50
C THR A 467 51.64 11.59 -2.84
N ALA A 468 51.28 10.57 -3.58
CA ALA A 468 52.17 9.46 -4.01
C ALA A 468 52.87 9.70 -5.36
N ALA A 469 52.58 10.82 -6.03
CA ALA A 469 53.13 11.20 -7.35
C ALA A 469 54.08 12.42 -7.29
N ARG A 470 54.72 12.66 -6.16
CA ARG A 470 55.83 13.64 -6.03
C ARG A 470 57.09 13.03 -5.49
#